data_f0cca27476b2d02bf8b4e349bb81783f
#
_entry.id   f0cca27476b2d02bf8b4e349bb81783f
#
_cell.length_a   1.000
_cell.length_b   1.000
_cell.length_c   1.000
_cell.angle_alpha   90.00
_cell.angle_beta   90.00
_cell.angle_gamma   90.00
#
_symmetry.space_group_name_H-M   'P 1'
#
loop_
_entity.id
_entity.type
_entity.pdbx_description
1 polymer ?
#
loop_
_entity_poly.entity_id
_entity_poly.type
_entity_poly.pdbx_seq_one_letter_code
_entity_poly.pdbx_strand_id
1 'polypeptide(L)'
;MDPETAKQFIPEPSFFNYKLEDAIVYALGIGATTKEELHFIYEGHPEFQVFPTFVVVPGFLAQTSNASDWPGANLDFSRLLHGEHYIELFNSIPADGGKLRTETRVLDILDKGKAALIIKEVTTYDCQTNEKLAVQEFGIFLSGAGGFGGNRISPYERKSPPFPERPPDTILEDRIHPDQAALYRIGSGDLNPLHIDPDFAQMAGFSTPILHGLCSLGFATRLVLRVYGDKLAKNLRSVRCRFSSPVIPGQTLIVEMWQNQNQILFTAKIKETGKVAISNGCIELNEVSVIQNLSEEPSSVNTKGLEISSSPPLKSKAIFDVMGKELAETNESLKPLGNALILYEIGSEGEDGIKILAIELTGDGKGRVYQGEPSGDQKQAQKQDKKPTKVTVSIADEDFVRLVNGDLDEEICVLEE
;
A
#
# COMPACT_ATOMS: atom_id res chain seq x y z
N MET A 1 5.83 -33.18 19.58
CA MET A 1 6.20 -32.97 18.15
C MET A 1 6.94 -34.20 17.64
N ASP A 2 6.53 -34.72 16.50
CA ASP A 2 7.22 -35.76 15.75
C ASP A 2 7.56 -35.22 14.35
N PRO A 3 8.74 -34.61 14.16
CA PRO A 3 9.15 -33.98 12.92
C PRO A 3 9.20 -34.95 11.72
N GLU A 4 9.58 -36.20 11.96
CA GLU A 4 9.72 -37.18 10.86
C GLU A 4 8.37 -37.57 10.30
N THR A 5 7.39 -37.84 11.16
CA THR A 5 6.01 -38.10 10.73
C THR A 5 5.42 -36.91 10.00
N ALA A 6 5.66 -35.68 10.52
CA ALA A 6 5.15 -34.46 9.88
C ALA A 6 5.74 -34.19 8.49
N LYS A 7 7.02 -34.49 8.28
CA LYS A 7 7.71 -34.32 6.97
C LYS A 7 7.28 -35.36 5.95
N GLN A 8 6.87 -36.55 6.37
CA GLN A 8 6.41 -37.61 5.48
C GLN A 8 4.97 -37.41 5.00
N PHE A 9 4.19 -36.61 5.70
CA PHE A 9 2.82 -36.33 5.33
C PHE A 9 2.76 -35.32 4.17
N ILE A 10 2.14 -35.74 3.06
CA ILE A 10 1.88 -34.90 1.89
C ILE A 10 0.37 -34.78 1.74
N PRO A 11 -0.23 -33.61 2.03
CA PRO A 11 -1.65 -33.41 1.83
C PRO A 11 -2.02 -33.36 0.34
N GLU A 12 -3.30 -33.60 0.06
CA GLU A 12 -3.83 -33.40 -1.29
C GLU A 12 -3.65 -31.94 -1.73
N PRO A 13 -3.37 -31.69 -3.01
CA PRO A 13 -3.26 -30.34 -3.54
C PRO A 13 -4.54 -29.52 -3.33
N SER A 14 -4.39 -28.26 -2.98
CA SER A 14 -5.50 -27.31 -2.91
C SER A 14 -5.68 -26.61 -4.25
N PHE A 15 -6.92 -26.21 -4.56
CA PHE A 15 -7.26 -25.46 -5.77
C PHE A 15 -7.90 -24.13 -5.41
N PHE A 16 -7.44 -23.08 -6.06
CA PHE A 16 -7.94 -21.73 -5.88
C PHE A 16 -8.35 -21.13 -7.23
N ASN A 17 -9.61 -20.74 -7.36
CA ASN A 17 -10.08 -20.00 -8.52
C ASN A 17 -10.12 -18.51 -8.15
N TYR A 18 -9.60 -17.67 -9.02
CA TYR A 18 -9.66 -16.22 -8.84
C TYR A 18 -10.06 -15.53 -10.15
N LYS A 19 -10.64 -14.36 -10.01
CA LYS A 19 -10.95 -13.42 -11.08
C LYS A 19 -10.01 -12.22 -10.99
N LEU A 20 -10.01 -11.41 -12.01
CA LEU A 20 -9.22 -10.17 -12.02
C LEU A 20 -9.60 -9.23 -10.86
N GLU A 21 -10.90 -9.20 -10.48
CA GLU A 21 -11.38 -8.37 -9.36
C GLU A 21 -10.74 -8.80 -8.02
N ASP A 22 -10.48 -10.09 -7.82
CA ASP A 22 -9.82 -10.59 -6.61
C ASP A 22 -8.38 -10.05 -6.53
N ALA A 23 -7.68 -10.00 -7.66
CA ALA A 23 -6.34 -9.43 -7.75
C ALA A 23 -6.33 -7.90 -7.50
N ILE A 24 -7.33 -7.18 -8.02
CA ILE A 24 -7.53 -5.74 -7.78
C ILE A 24 -7.80 -5.48 -6.30
N VAL A 25 -8.73 -6.23 -5.68
CA VAL A 25 -9.05 -6.08 -4.25
C VAL A 25 -7.83 -6.38 -3.38
N TYR A 26 -7.01 -7.38 -3.75
CA TYR A 26 -5.75 -7.62 -3.06
C TYR A 26 -4.78 -6.45 -3.18
N ALA A 27 -4.61 -5.89 -4.38
CA ALA A 27 -3.72 -4.75 -4.60
C ALA A 27 -4.16 -3.51 -3.79
N LEU A 28 -5.47 -3.21 -3.76
CA LEU A 28 -6.05 -2.19 -2.88
C LEU A 28 -5.81 -2.55 -1.40
N GLY A 29 -5.93 -3.83 -1.05
CA GLY A 29 -5.69 -4.36 0.29
C GLY A 29 -4.27 -4.12 0.81
N ILE A 30 -3.28 -4.00 -0.06
CA ILE A 30 -1.89 -3.66 0.26
C ILE A 30 -1.56 -2.20 -0.04
N GLY A 31 -2.56 -1.33 -0.20
CA GLY A 31 -2.43 0.11 -0.32
C GLY A 31 -2.05 0.61 -1.73
N ALA A 32 -2.30 -0.14 -2.80
CA ALA A 32 -2.15 0.38 -4.15
C ALA A 32 -3.14 1.51 -4.41
N THR A 33 -2.71 2.57 -5.11
CA THR A 33 -3.50 3.76 -5.37
C THR A 33 -3.62 4.06 -6.86
N THR A 34 -4.69 4.77 -7.24
CA THR A 34 -4.89 5.19 -8.63
C THR A 34 -3.78 6.12 -9.12
N LYS A 35 -3.17 6.88 -8.22
CA LYS A 35 -2.10 7.82 -8.53
C LYS A 35 -0.78 7.13 -8.88
N GLU A 36 -0.43 6.09 -8.12
CA GLU A 36 0.92 5.50 -8.18
C GLU A 36 0.96 4.15 -8.88
N GLU A 37 -0.09 3.34 -8.74
CA GLU A 37 -0.09 1.95 -9.17
C GLU A 37 -1.38 1.57 -9.94
N LEU A 38 -1.87 2.46 -10.84
CA LEU A 38 -3.11 2.26 -11.60
C LEU A 38 -3.12 0.92 -12.36
N HIS A 39 -1.96 0.50 -12.87
CA HIS A 39 -1.78 -0.76 -13.61
C HIS A 39 -1.96 -2.04 -12.78
N PHE A 40 -2.08 -1.94 -11.44
CA PHE A 40 -2.45 -3.07 -10.56
C PHE A 40 -3.93 -3.07 -10.14
N ILE A 41 -4.65 -1.96 -10.40
CA ILE A 41 -6.01 -1.77 -9.86
C ILE A 41 -7.05 -1.36 -10.91
N TYR A 42 -6.65 -1.23 -12.18
CA TYR A 42 -7.55 -0.89 -13.27
C TYR A 42 -7.34 -1.81 -14.46
N GLU A 43 -8.29 -2.68 -14.74
CA GLU A 43 -8.27 -3.71 -15.79
C GLU A 43 -8.22 -3.13 -17.21
N GLY A 44 -8.67 -1.89 -17.39
CA GLY A 44 -8.55 -1.16 -18.67
C GLY A 44 -7.18 -0.55 -18.93
N HIS A 45 -6.24 -0.64 -17.97
CA HIS A 45 -4.89 -0.13 -18.20
C HIS A 45 -4.14 -1.03 -19.18
N PRO A 46 -3.42 -0.46 -20.20
CA PRO A 46 -2.72 -1.28 -21.23
C PRO A 46 -1.67 -2.23 -20.64
N GLU A 47 -1.12 -1.90 -19.48
CA GLU A 47 -0.11 -2.69 -18.76
C GLU A 47 -0.70 -3.32 -17.49
N PHE A 48 -2.01 -3.61 -17.48
CA PHE A 48 -2.62 -4.25 -16.31
C PHE A 48 -1.92 -5.54 -15.96
N GLN A 49 -1.59 -5.74 -14.69
CA GLN A 49 -0.89 -6.89 -14.17
C GLN A 49 -1.30 -7.19 -12.74
N VAL A 50 -1.22 -8.45 -12.35
CA VAL A 50 -1.46 -8.86 -10.96
C VAL A 50 -0.26 -8.52 -10.10
N PHE A 51 -0.51 -7.92 -8.93
CA PHE A 51 0.59 -7.62 -7.99
C PHE A 51 1.28 -8.92 -7.55
N PRO A 52 2.62 -9.01 -7.61
CA PRO A 52 3.31 -10.32 -7.56
C PRO A 52 3.16 -11.05 -6.22
N THR A 53 2.95 -10.33 -5.10
CA THR A 53 2.69 -10.98 -3.82
C THR A 53 1.28 -11.54 -3.67
N PHE A 54 0.39 -11.42 -4.69
CA PHE A 54 -0.92 -12.08 -4.70
C PHE A 54 -0.82 -13.60 -4.52
N VAL A 55 0.32 -14.21 -4.85
CA VAL A 55 0.57 -15.65 -4.60
C VAL A 55 0.41 -16.04 -3.12
N VAL A 56 0.47 -15.08 -2.19
CA VAL A 56 0.22 -15.37 -0.76
C VAL A 56 -1.22 -15.83 -0.52
N VAL A 57 -2.18 -15.43 -1.35
CA VAL A 57 -3.60 -15.77 -1.20
C VAL A 57 -3.81 -17.27 -1.34
N PRO A 58 -3.54 -17.94 -2.49
CA PRO A 58 -3.65 -19.37 -2.60
C PRO A 58 -2.71 -20.11 -1.65
N GLY A 59 -1.53 -19.57 -1.38
CA GLY A 59 -0.55 -20.15 -0.47
C GLY A 59 -1.04 -20.20 0.98
N PHE A 60 -1.59 -19.10 1.48
CA PHE A 60 -2.15 -19.03 2.84
C PHE A 60 -3.36 -19.97 2.99
N LEU A 61 -4.29 -19.95 2.04
CA LEU A 61 -5.45 -20.82 2.04
C LEU A 61 -5.05 -22.31 2.03
N ALA A 62 -4.08 -22.68 1.21
CA ALA A 62 -3.60 -24.06 1.14
C ALA A 62 -2.95 -24.54 2.43
N GLN A 63 -2.13 -23.68 3.08
CA GLN A 63 -1.45 -24.07 4.32
C GLN A 63 -2.39 -24.10 5.53
N THR A 64 -3.52 -23.39 5.49
CA THR A 64 -4.49 -23.33 6.59
C THR A 64 -5.59 -24.38 6.44
N SER A 65 -6.04 -24.72 5.22
CA SER A 65 -7.11 -25.67 4.97
C SER A 65 -6.81 -27.09 5.50
N ASN A 66 -5.54 -27.50 5.54
CA ASN A 66 -5.11 -28.81 6.01
C ASN A 66 -4.37 -28.76 7.36
N ALA A 67 -4.41 -27.62 8.05
CA ALA A 67 -3.56 -27.43 9.22
C ALA A 67 -3.99 -28.28 10.43
N SER A 68 -5.30 -28.61 10.57
CA SER A 68 -5.83 -29.46 11.65
C SER A 68 -5.39 -30.93 11.56
N ASP A 69 -5.06 -31.40 10.35
CA ASP A 69 -4.87 -32.81 10.06
C ASP A 69 -3.40 -33.20 9.89
N TRP A 70 -2.47 -32.33 10.34
CA TRP A 70 -1.04 -32.55 10.16
C TRP A 70 -0.50 -33.57 11.16
N PRO A 71 -0.26 -34.84 10.77
CA PRO A 71 0.27 -35.85 11.67
C PRO A 71 1.63 -35.46 12.25
N GLY A 72 1.85 -35.78 13.53
CA GLY A 72 3.11 -35.46 14.21
C GLY A 72 3.26 -33.99 14.67
N ALA A 73 2.46 -33.06 14.15
CA ALA A 73 2.42 -31.69 14.57
C ALA A 73 1.12 -31.43 15.35
N ASN A 74 1.18 -31.54 16.68
CA ASN A 74 0.02 -31.18 17.52
C ASN A 74 -0.11 -29.66 17.54
N LEU A 75 -0.91 -29.09 16.62
CA LEU A 75 -1.04 -27.67 16.39
C LEU A 75 -2.15 -27.06 17.24
N ASP A 76 -1.74 -26.20 18.18
CA ASP A 76 -2.66 -25.29 18.88
C ASP A 76 -2.66 -23.94 18.13
N PHE A 77 -3.70 -23.69 17.35
CA PHE A 77 -3.82 -22.51 16.51
C PHE A 77 -3.81 -21.19 17.28
N SER A 78 -4.25 -21.19 18.56
CA SER A 78 -4.23 -20.00 19.40
C SER A 78 -2.82 -19.55 19.75
N ARG A 79 -1.82 -20.39 19.55
CA ARG A 79 -0.40 -20.19 19.90
C ARG A 79 0.51 -20.08 18.69
N LEU A 80 -0.08 -20.09 17.47
CA LEU A 80 0.65 -19.94 16.22
C LEU A 80 0.99 -18.47 15.98
N LEU A 81 2.23 -18.23 15.60
CA LEU A 81 2.71 -16.94 15.13
C LEU A 81 3.42 -17.10 13.80
N HIS A 82 2.92 -16.43 12.75
CA HIS A 82 3.62 -16.33 11.49
C HIS A 82 4.83 -15.40 11.68
N GLY A 83 6.01 -15.95 11.81
CA GLY A 83 7.21 -15.19 12.16
C GLY A 83 8.11 -14.84 10.99
N GLU A 84 8.16 -15.68 9.95
CA GLU A 84 9.02 -15.49 8.79
C GLU A 84 8.30 -15.89 7.51
N HIS A 85 8.55 -15.17 6.43
CA HIS A 85 7.99 -15.47 5.13
C HIS A 85 9.00 -15.27 4.00
N TYR A 86 8.95 -16.18 3.03
CA TYR A 86 9.73 -16.11 1.80
C TYR A 86 8.83 -16.41 0.60
N ILE A 87 9.03 -15.67 -0.48
CA ILE A 87 8.39 -15.88 -1.78
C ILE A 87 9.46 -15.88 -2.86
N GLU A 88 9.45 -16.83 -3.76
CA GLU A 88 10.21 -16.83 -5.00
C GLU A 88 9.24 -16.99 -6.17
N LEU A 89 9.34 -16.11 -7.16
CA LEU A 89 8.52 -16.08 -8.34
C LEU A 89 9.28 -16.63 -9.54
N PHE A 90 8.60 -17.45 -10.34
CA PHE A 90 9.14 -18.08 -11.54
C PHE A 90 8.44 -17.58 -12.80
N ASN A 91 7.14 -17.36 -12.71
CA ASN A 91 6.31 -16.84 -13.80
C ASN A 91 5.30 -15.82 -13.27
N SER A 92 4.84 -14.92 -14.15
CA SER A 92 3.80 -13.96 -13.81
C SER A 92 2.46 -14.66 -13.54
N ILE A 93 1.69 -14.11 -12.62
CA ILE A 93 0.33 -14.56 -12.34
C ILE A 93 -0.57 -14.10 -13.50
N PRO A 94 -1.41 -14.99 -14.10
CA PRO A 94 -2.33 -14.59 -15.18
C PRO A 94 -3.21 -13.39 -14.78
N ALA A 95 -3.28 -12.37 -15.63
CA ALA A 95 -4.01 -11.14 -15.34
C ALA A 95 -5.54 -11.32 -15.51
N ASP A 96 -5.97 -12.21 -16.39
CA ASP A 96 -7.39 -12.45 -16.70
C ASP A 96 -8.12 -13.32 -15.68
N GLY A 97 -7.45 -13.66 -14.57
CA GLY A 97 -7.95 -14.65 -13.62
C GLY A 97 -7.52 -16.06 -14.00
N GLY A 98 -7.92 -17.05 -13.21
CA GLY A 98 -7.54 -18.43 -13.48
C GLY A 98 -7.81 -19.38 -12.34
N LYS A 99 -7.34 -20.60 -12.54
CA LYS A 99 -7.35 -21.65 -11.54
C LYS A 99 -5.91 -22.03 -11.18
N LEU A 100 -5.58 -21.94 -9.91
CA LEU A 100 -4.27 -22.26 -9.36
C LEU A 100 -4.33 -23.56 -8.57
N ARG A 101 -3.28 -24.37 -8.68
CA ARG A 101 -3.06 -25.58 -7.89
C ARG A 101 -1.91 -25.32 -6.93
N THR A 102 -2.10 -25.65 -5.67
CA THR A 102 -1.13 -25.38 -4.61
C THR A 102 -0.81 -26.65 -3.85
N GLU A 103 0.46 -26.98 -3.77
CA GLU A 103 1.02 -28.14 -3.06
C GLU A 103 1.75 -27.66 -1.81
N THR A 104 1.54 -28.35 -0.69
CA THR A 104 2.12 -27.97 0.61
C THR A 104 2.89 -29.14 1.19
N ARG A 105 4.05 -28.85 1.81
CA ARG A 105 4.81 -29.84 2.60
C ARG A 105 5.52 -29.18 3.79
N VAL A 106 5.77 -29.95 4.84
CA VAL A 106 6.67 -29.54 5.92
C VAL A 106 8.11 -29.84 5.50
N LEU A 107 8.95 -28.83 5.46
CA LEU A 107 10.38 -29.00 5.20
C LEU A 107 11.12 -29.44 6.46
N ASP A 108 10.78 -28.81 7.61
CA ASP A 108 11.40 -29.15 8.90
C ASP A 108 10.59 -28.62 10.08
N ILE A 109 10.85 -29.20 11.28
CA ILE A 109 10.35 -28.68 12.55
C ILE A 109 11.52 -28.59 13.53
N LEU A 110 11.83 -27.38 13.98
CA LEU A 110 12.98 -27.08 14.79
C LEU A 110 12.60 -26.83 16.25
N ASP A 111 13.40 -27.35 17.16
CA ASP A 111 13.28 -27.07 18.58
C ASP A 111 14.01 -25.76 18.92
N LYS A 112 13.27 -24.68 19.10
CA LYS A 112 13.81 -23.37 19.52
C LYS A 112 13.77 -23.17 21.04
N GLY A 113 13.63 -24.25 21.81
CA GLY A 113 13.62 -24.26 23.29
C GLY A 113 12.25 -23.95 23.86
N LYS A 114 11.77 -22.71 23.78
CA LYS A 114 10.42 -22.33 24.24
C LYS A 114 9.32 -22.51 23.20
N ALA A 115 9.70 -22.60 21.92
CA ALA A 115 8.79 -22.74 20.80
C ALA A 115 9.29 -23.82 19.82
N ALA A 116 8.39 -24.38 19.02
CA ALA A 116 8.76 -25.05 17.79
C ALA A 116 8.72 -24.06 16.62
N LEU A 117 9.67 -24.15 15.70
CA LEU A 117 9.61 -23.45 14.41
C LEU A 117 9.30 -24.50 13.32
N ILE A 118 8.13 -24.37 12.71
CA ILE A 118 7.67 -25.20 11.62
C ILE A 118 7.98 -24.46 10.32
N ILE A 119 8.75 -25.07 9.41
CA ILE A 119 9.05 -24.54 8.11
C ILE A 119 8.20 -25.31 7.09
N LYS A 120 7.20 -24.63 6.52
CA LYS A 120 6.34 -25.18 5.47
C LYS A 120 6.70 -24.56 4.13
N GLU A 121 6.81 -25.40 3.10
CA GLU A 121 6.90 -24.96 1.71
C GLU A 121 5.53 -25.10 1.04
N VAL A 122 5.22 -24.10 0.23
CA VAL A 122 4.00 -24.07 -0.58
C VAL A 122 4.39 -23.72 -2.01
N THR A 123 4.10 -24.61 -2.95
CA THR A 123 4.36 -24.39 -4.39
C THR A 123 3.05 -24.19 -5.13
N THR A 124 2.97 -23.09 -5.88
CA THR A 124 1.78 -22.72 -6.67
C THR A 124 2.03 -22.89 -8.16
N TYR A 125 1.09 -23.52 -8.85
CA TYR A 125 1.09 -23.76 -10.29
C TYR A 125 -0.16 -23.17 -10.94
N ASP A 126 -0.04 -22.73 -12.18
CA ASP A 126 -1.18 -22.49 -13.05
C ASP A 126 -1.76 -23.83 -13.52
N CYS A 127 -3.07 -24.05 -13.35
CA CYS A 127 -3.72 -25.28 -13.78
C CYS A 127 -3.84 -25.42 -15.31
N GLN A 128 -3.82 -24.31 -16.05
CA GLN A 128 -3.98 -24.32 -17.50
C GLN A 128 -2.67 -24.69 -18.21
N THR A 129 -1.56 -24.07 -17.79
CA THR A 129 -0.24 -24.27 -18.41
C THR A 129 0.61 -25.29 -17.67
N ASN A 130 0.25 -25.62 -16.44
CA ASN A 130 1.04 -26.38 -15.46
C ASN A 130 2.41 -25.75 -15.14
N GLU A 131 2.59 -24.49 -15.44
CA GLU A 131 3.79 -23.74 -15.08
C GLU A 131 3.81 -23.44 -13.59
N LYS A 132 5.00 -23.56 -13.02
CA LYS A 132 5.24 -23.14 -11.64
C LYS A 132 5.28 -21.63 -11.56
N LEU A 133 4.37 -21.03 -10.79
CA LEU A 133 4.30 -19.59 -10.59
C LEU A 133 5.17 -19.13 -9.41
N ALA A 134 5.08 -19.81 -8.28
CA ALA A 134 5.77 -19.41 -7.07
C ALA A 134 6.11 -20.57 -6.15
N VAL A 135 7.15 -20.37 -5.33
CA VAL A 135 7.43 -21.12 -4.12
C VAL A 135 7.41 -20.17 -2.94
N GLN A 136 6.75 -20.57 -1.87
CA GLN A 136 6.69 -19.81 -0.62
C GLN A 136 7.17 -20.68 0.54
N GLU A 137 7.80 -20.04 1.52
CA GLU A 137 8.13 -20.70 2.79
C GLU A 137 7.50 -19.92 3.94
N PHE A 138 6.73 -20.62 4.75
CA PHE A 138 6.10 -20.09 5.95
C PHE A 138 6.90 -20.58 7.17
N GLY A 139 7.53 -19.65 7.87
CA GLY A 139 8.16 -19.92 9.17
C GLY A 139 7.16 -19.64 10.29
N ILE A 140 6.59 -20.71 10.84
CA ILE A 140 5.51 -20.65 11.82
C ILE A 140 6.06 -21.04 13.19
N PHE A 141 6.03 -20.11 14.14
CA PHE A 141 6.37 -20.38 15.52
C PHE A 141 5.15 -20.88 16.31
N LEU A 142 5.29 -22.01 16.95
CA LEU A 142 4.31 -22.54 17.89
C LEU A 142 4.83 -22.33 19.31
N SER A 143 4.30 -21.34 20.00
CA SER A 143 4.72 -20.98 21.35
C SER A 143 4.41 -22.11 22.34
N GLY A 144 5.38 -22.42 23.23
CA GLY A 144 5.25 -23.46 24.25
C GLY A 144 5.33 -24.91 23.73
N ALA A 145 5.63 -25.12 22.43
CA ALA A 145 5.79 -26.45 21.84
C ALA A 145 7.26 -26.85 21.60
N GLY A 146 8.21 -26.10 22.16
CA GLY A 146 9.63 -26.46 22.14
C GLY A 146 9.98 -27.47 23.25
N GLY A 147 11.28 -27.80 23.34
CA GLY A 147 11.79 -28.74 24.34
C GLY A 147 11.54 -30.21 24.02
N PHE A 148 11.22 -30.53 22.76
CA PHE A 148 11.00 -31.90 22.32
C PHE A 148 12.29 -32.64 21.88
N GLY A 149 13.46 -31.98 21.98
CA GLY A 149 14.75 -32.59 21.67
C GLY A 149 15.10 -32.69 20.19
N GLY A 150 14.38 -31.94 19.31
CA GLY A 150 14.63 -31.87 17.89
C GLY A 150 15.84 -31.00 17.51
N ASN A 151 16.16 -30.97 16.22
CA ASN A 151 17.22 -30.09 15.69
C ASN A 151 16.91 -28.62 15.97
N ARG A 152 17.96 -27.84 16.23
CA ARG A 152 17.82 -26.37 16.45
C ARG A 152 18.03 -25.55 15.20
N ILE A 153 18.66 -26.12 14.18
CA ILE A 153 18.97 -25.49 12.88
C ILE A 153 18.57 -26.42 11.76
N SER A 154 18.27 -25.84 10.61
CA SER A 154 17.90 -26.58 9.41
C SER A 154 18.62 -25.99 8.19
N PRO A 155 18.92 -26.82 7.15
CA PRO A 155 19.41 -26.31 5.87
C PRO A 155 18.36 -25.46 5.15
N TYR A 156 17.10 -25.54 5.53
CA TYR A 156 16.00 -24.74 4.98
C TYR A 156 15.83 -23.38 5.67
N GLU A 157 16.55 -23.10 6.77
CA GLU A 157 16.55 -21.75 7.35
C GLU A 157 17.28 -20.77 6.42
N ARG A 158 16.55 -19.83 5.86
CA ARG A 158 17.12 -18.78 5.00
C ARG A 158 17.79 -17.70 5.85
N LYS A 159 19.05 -17.43 5.59
CA LYS A 159 19.79 -16.36 6.24
C LYS A 159 19.62 -15.06 5.46
N SER A 160 19.39 -13.95 6.16
CA SER A 160 19.45 -12.61 5.55
C SER A 160 20.90 -12.20 5.31
N PRO A 161 21.19 -11.50 4.21
CA PRO A 161 22.42 -10.75 4.12
C PRO A 161 22.56 -9.78 5.29
N PRO A 162 23.77 -9.48 5.75
CA PRO A 162 24.00 -8.48 6.79
C PRO A 162 23.57 -7.11 6.27
N PHE A 163 22.91 -6.32 7.13
CA PHE A 163 22.57 -4.95 6.80
C PHE A 163 23.81 -4.07 6.79
N PRO A 164 23.93 -3.12 5.84
CA PRO A 164 25.05 -2.19 5.79
C PRO A 164 25.09 -1.27 7.00
N GLU A 165 26.27 -0.96 7.51
CA GLU A 165 26.48 0.06 8.55
C GLU A 165 26.52 1.48 7.95
N ARG A 166 25.53 1.84 7.15
CA ARG A 166 25.36 3.15 6.52
C ARG A 166 23.88 3.55 6.51
N PRO A 167 23.57 4.85 6.38
CA PRO A 167 22.19 5.28 6.19
C PRO A 167 21.51 4.55 5.01
N PRO A 168 20.18 4.41 5.03
CA PRO A 168 19.44 3.87 3.91
C PRO A 168 19.62 4.74 2.66
N ASP A 169 19.60 4.12 1.48
CA ASP A 169 19.67 4.82 0.20
C ASP A 169 18.36 5.55 -0.11
N THR A 170 17.25 4.98 0.36
CA THR A 170 15.91 5.54 0.17
C THR A 170 15.04 5.23 1.37
N ILE A 171 14.19 6.18 1.73
CA ILE A 171 13.17 6.03 2.77
C ILE A 171 11.84 6.46 2.16
N LEU A 172 10.83 5.59 2.23
CA LEU A 172 9.46 5.94 1.88
C LEU A 172 8.54 5.68 3.07
N GLU A 173 7.51 6.52 3.17
CA GLU A 173 6.44 6.38 4.14
C GLU A 173 5.13 6.06 3.42
N ASP A 174 4.30 5.24 4.06
CA ASP A 174 2.93 5.04 3.62
C ASP A 174 2.00 4.87 4.81
N ARG A 175 0.87 5.58 4.79
CA ARG A 175 -0.12 5.52 5.84
C ARG A 175 -1.07 4.36 5.58
N ILE A 176 -1.24 3.51 6.58
CA ILE A 176 -2.19 2.42 6.55
C ILE A 176 -3.56 2.97 6.91
N HIS A 177 -4.54 2.80 6.02
CA HIS A 177 -5.92 3.24 6.29
C HIS A 177 -6.47 2.53 7.54
N PRO A 178 -7.30 3.18 8.38
CA PRO A 178 -7.94 2.52 9.53
C PRO A 178 -8.69 1.24 9.17
N ASP A 179 -9.32 1.18 7.99
CA ASP A 179 -10.05 0.01 7.49
C ASP A 179 -9.20 -0.94 6.63
N GLN A 180 -7.88 -0.73 6.57
CA GLN A 180 -7.00 -1.53 5.71
C GLN A 180 -7.07 -3.03 6.01
N ALA A 181 -7.19 -3.39 7.28
CA ALA A 181 -7.32 -4.80 7.68
C ALA A 181 -8.62 -5.43 7.14
N ALA A 182 -9.74 -4.68 7.11
CA ALA A 182 -10.99 -5.16 6.53
C ALA A 182 -10.88 -5.37 5.02
N LEU A 183 -10.26 -4.44 4.31
CA LEU A 183 -10.04 -4.54 2.87
C LEU A 183 -9.08 -5.70 2.52
N TYR A 184 -7.93 -5.79 3.21
CA TYR A 184 -6.97 -6.88 3.01
C TYR A 184 -7.58 -8.25 3.33
N ARG A 185 -8.39 -8.34 4.38
CA ARG A 185 -9.11 -9.57 4.77
C ARG A 185 -9.95 -10.12 3.61
N ILE A 186 -10.64 -9.26 2.86
CA ILE A 186 -11.43 -9.67 1.70
C ILE A 186 -10.53 -10.06 0.54
N GLY A 187 -9.51 -9.27 0.23
CA GLY A 187 -8.58 -9.51 -0.89
C GLY A 187 -7.67 -10.72 -0.69
N SER A 188 -7.34 -11.06 0.56
CA SER A 188 -6.45 -12.19 0.88
C SER A 188 -7.18 -13.48 1.26
N GLY A 189 -8.45 -13.40 1.65
CA GLY A 189 -9.18 -14.53 2.22
C GLY A 189 -8.72 -14.93 3.64
N ASP A 190 -7.84 -14.17 4.27
CA ASP A 190 -7.46 -14.37 5.67
C ASP A 190 -8.55 -13.84 6.59
N LEU A 191 -9.46 -14.71 6.98
CA LEU A 191 -10.65 -14.38 7.77
C LEU A 191 -10.41 -14.44 9.29
N ASN A 192 -9.15 -14.49 9.74
CA ASN A 192 -8.82 -14.53 11.16
C ASN A 192 -9.42 -13.30 11.91
N PRO A 193 -10.26 -13.51 12.91
CA PRO A 193 -10.91 -12.42 13.64
C PRO A 193 -9.93 -11.52 14.42
N LEU A 194 -8.70 -11.95 14.66
CA LEU A 194 -7.64 -11.15 15.27
C LEU A 194 -7.44 -9.78 14.59
N HIS A 195 -7.73 -9.71 13.30
CA HIS A 195 -7.47 -8.54 12.46
C HIS A 195 -8.65 -7.58 12.34
N ILE A 196 -9.83 -7.94 12.90
CA ILE A 196 -11.07 -7.17 12.74
C ILE A 196 -11.91 -7.06 14.00
N ASP A 197 -11.87 -8.08 14.89
CA ASP A 197 -12.71 -8.18 16.06
C ASP A 197 -11.96 -7.72 17.32
N PRO A 198 -12.38 -6.62 17.97
CA PRO A 198 -11.72 -6.11 19.18
C PRO A 198 -11.74 -7.09 20.34
N ASP A 199 -12.82 -7.85 20.54
CA ASP A 199 -12.94 -8.79 21.65
C ASP A 199 -11.98 -9.96 21.44
N PHE A 200 -11.88 -10.46 20.20
CA PHE A 200 -10.92 -11.50 19.86
C PHE A 200 -9.47 -11.01 20.02
N ALA A 201 -9.18 -9.78 19.58
CA ALA A 201 -7.86 -9.20 19.75
C ALA A 201 -7.45 -9.10 21.23
N GLN A 202 -8.37 -8.69 22.11
CA GLN A 202 -8.13 -8.65 23.57
C GLN A 202 -7.88 -10.04 24.15
N MET A 203 -8.63 -11.05 23.74
CA MET A 203 -8.37 -12.45 24.17
C MET A 203 -7.00 -12.94 23.71
N ALA A 204 -6.54 -12.48 22.55
CA ALA A 204 -5.20 -12.78 22.03
C ALA A 204 -4.07 -11.93 22.65
N GLY A 205 -4.40 -11.02 23.58
CA GLY A 205 -3.43 -10.18 24.31
C GLY A 205 -3.07 -8.86 23.62
N PHE A 206 -3.86 -8.43 22.63
CA PHE A 206 -3.71 -7.13 21.96
C PHE A 206 -4.80 -6.16 22.44
N SER A 207 -4.45 -4.88 22.56
CA SER A 207 -5.41 -3.84 22.96
C SER A 207 -6.45 -3.50 21.88
N THR A 208 -6.18 -3.83 20.63
CA THR A 208 -6.99 -3.53 19.44
C THR A 208 -6.63 -4.51 18.33
N PRO A 209 -7.48 -4.72 17.33
CA PRO A 209 -7.13 -5.49 16.15
C PRO A 209 -5.83 -5.03 15.51
N ILE A 210 -5.03 -5.97 15.04
CA ILE A 210 -3.74 -5.72 14.39
C ILE A 210 -3.82 -5.98 12.90
N LEU A 211 -2.96 -5.33 12.13
CA LEU A 211 -2.85 -5.58 10.69
C LEU A 211 -2.24 -6.96 10.43
N HIS A 212 -2.66 -7.61 9.35
CA HIS A 212 -2.04 -8.85 8.88
C HIS A 212 -0.56 -8.64 8.55
N GLY A 213 0.30 -9.56 8.99
CA GLY A 213 1.73 -9.49 8.68
C GLY A 213 2.01 -9.47 7.17
N LEU A 214 1.29 -10.32 6.42
CA LEU A 214 1.40 -10.37 4.95
C LEU A 214 0.89 -9.10 4.26
N CYS A 215 -0.05 -8.36 4.85
CA CYS A 215 -0.43 -7.03 4.40
C CYS A 215 0.75 -6.06 4.53
N SER A 216 1.40 -6.02 5.69
CA SER A 216 2.60 -5.18 5.91
C SER A 216 3.73 -5.53 4.95
N LEU A 217 3.91 -6.83 4.62
CA LEU A 217 4.86 -7.27 3.59
C LEU A 217 4.47 -6.76 2.21
N GLY A 218 3.18 -6.81 1.87
CA GLY A 218 2.64 -6.27 0.61
C GLY A 218 2.93 -4.78 0.46
N PHE A 219 2.66 -3.98 1.50
CA PHE A 219 3.01 -2.56 1.55
C PHE A 219 4.51 -2.32 1.32
N ALA A 220 5.36 -3.02 2.06
CA ALA A 220 6.81 -2.86 1.92
C ALA A 220 7.30 -3.26 0.52
N THR A 221 6.81 -4.38 -0.03
CA THR A 221 7.18 -4.84 -1.37
C THR A 221 6.74 -3.85 -2.44
N ARG A 222 5.54 -3.26 -2.31
CA ARG A 222 5.02 -2.26 -3.23
C ARG A 222 5.90 -1.01 -3.25
N LEU A 223 6.31 -0.52 -2.07
CA LEU A 223 7.20 0.64 -1.98
C LEU A 223 8.59 0.35 -2.56
N VAL A 224 9.13 -0.84 -2.37
CA VAL A 224 10.42 -1.24 -2.98
C VAL A 224 10.29 -1.32 -4.51
N LEU A 225 9.23 -1.93 -5.05
CA LEU A 225 9.00 -2.01 -6.50
C LEU A 225 8.77 -0.62 -7.12
N ARG A 226 8.16 0.31 -6.38
CA ARG A 226 7.98 1.71 -6.81
C ARG A 226 9.32 2.39 -7.04
N VAL A 227 10.34 2.12 -6.21
CA VAL A 227 11.65 2.77 -6.29
C VAL A 227 12.59 2.06 -7.25
N TYR A 228 12.68 0.74 -7.14
CA TYR A 228 13.76 -0.04 -7.74
C TYR A 228 13.30 -1.03 -8.79
N GLY A 229 12.00 -1.32 -8.88
CA GLY A 229 11.42 -2.33 -9.75
C GLY A 229 10.65 -1.77 -10.95
N ASP A 230 10.73 -0.47 -11.20
CA ASP A 230 9.97 0.22 -12.27
C ASP A 230 8.44 -0.05 -12.20
N LYS A 231 7.95 -0.30 -11.00
CA LYS A 231 6.54 -0.68 -10.70
C LYS A 231 6.07 -1.94 -11.45
N LEU A 232 6.97 -2.77 -11.99
CA LEU A 232 6.63 -3.94 -12.79
C LEU A 232 6.65 -5.22 -11.96
N ALA A 233 5.56 -5.99 -12.01
CA ALA A 233 5.42 -7.26 -11.30
C ALA A 233 6.53 -8.25 -11.66
N LYS A 234 6.91 -8.33 -12.96
CA LYS A 234 7.96 -9.23 -13.48
C LYS A 234 9.36 -8.97 -12.89
N ASN A 235 9.58 -7.77 -12.32
CA ASN A 235 10.87 -7.44 -11.74
C ASN A 235 11.06 -8.01 -10.34
N LEU A 236 9.99 -8.40 -9.63
CA LEU A 236 10.12 -9.12 -8.37
C LEU A 236 10.54 -10.58 -8.64
N ARG A 237 11.75 -10.95 -8.23
CA ARG A 237 12.22 -12.33 -8.25
C ARG A 237 11.91 -13.04 -6.93
N SER A 238 12.31 -12.45 -5.83
CA SER A 238 12.03 -13.01 -4.51
C SER A 238 11.87 -11.92 -3.46
N VAL A 239 11.11 -12.23 -2.42
CA VAL A 239 11.03 -11.41 -1.22
C VAL A 239 11.04 -12.28 0.02
N ARG A 240 11.71 -11.82 1.05
CA ARG A 240 11.67 -12.46 2.35
C ARG A 240 11.67 -11.41 3.46
N CYS A 241 11.11 -11.80 4.61
CA CYS A 241 11.06 -10.95 5.78
C CYS A 241 10.90 -11.76 7.07
N ARG A 242 11.10 -11.06 8.19
CA ARG A 242 10.71 -11.50 9.53
C ARG A 242 9.75 -10.48 10.12
N PHE A 243 8.60 -10.95 10.59
CA PHE A 243 7.63 -10.14 11.31
C PHE A 243 8.09 -9.98 12.76
N SER A 244 8.27 -8.73 13.20
CA SER A 244 8.92 -8.42 14.49
C SER A 244 8.03 -7.70 15.47
N SER A 245 7.09 -6.88 15.01
CA SER A 245 6.10 -6.20 15.85
C SER A 245 4.78 -6.05 15.09
N PRO A 246 3.64 -6.11 15.81
CA PRO A 246 2.34 -5.88 15.21
C PRO A 246 2.20 -4.43 14.77
N VAL A 247 1.51 -4.23 13.64
CA VAL A 247 1.09 -2.92 13.11
C VAL A 247 -0.39 -2.75 13.42
N ILE A 248 -0.80 -1.56 13.79
CA ILE A 248 -2.21 -1.22 14.04
C ILE A 248 -2.72 -0.42 12.83
N PRO A 249 -3.90 -0.76 12.24
CA PRO A 249 -4.51 0.08 11.21
C PRO A 249 -4.61 1.54 11.64
N GLY A 250 -4.32 2.46 10.73
CA GLY A 250 -4.19 3.90 11.02
C GLY A 250 -2.76 4.38 11.30
N GLN A 251 -1.81 3.46 11.53
CA GLN A 251 -0.40 3.80 11.68
C GLN A 251 0.30 3.98 10.33
N THR A 252 1.47 4.60 10.36
CA THR A 252 2.32 4.85 9.20
C THR A 252 3.51 3.89 9.20
N LEU A 253 3.74 3.21 8.07
CA LEU A 253 4.96 2.43 7.85
C LEU A 253 6.03 3.30 7.19
N ILE A 254 7.22 3.29 7.77
CA ILE A 254 8.45 3.84 7.19
C ILE A 254 9.25 2.66 6.68
N VAL A 255 9.49 2.60 5.37
CA VAL A 255 10.32 1.57 4.74
C VAL A 255 11.68 2.17 4.40
N GLU A 256 12.70 1.72 5.11
CA GLU A 256 14.09 2.06 4.87
C GLU A 256 14.71 1.01 3.95
N MET A 257 15.41 1.43 2.90
CA MET A 257 15.89 0.58 1.81
C MET A 257 17.39 0.78 1.58
N TRP A 258 18.12 -0.33 1.39
CA TRP A 258 19.54 -0.34 1.02
C TRP A 258 19.74 -1.19 -0.22
N GLN A 259 20.19 -0.57 -1.29
CA GLN A 259 20.50 -1.27 -2.53
C GLN A 259 21.88 -1.94 -2.47
N ASN A 260 21.92 -3.20 -2.86
CA ASN A 260 23.15 -3.96 -3.10
C ASN A 260 22.99 -4.76 -4.40
N GLN A 261 23.42 -4.18 -5.52
CA GLN A 261 23.19 -4.71 -6.87
C GLN A 261 21.68 -4.92 -7.13
N ASN A 262 21.25 -6.16 -7.38
CA ASN A 262 19.86 -6.54 -7.61
C ASN A 262 19.12 -6.92 -6.31
N GLN A 263 19.76 -6.83 -5.16
CA GLN A 263 19.16 -7.06 -3.85
C GLN A 263 18.87 -5.74 -3.16
N ILE A 264 17.65 -5.58 -2.71
CA ILE A 264 17.22 -4.45 -1.89
C ILE A 264 16.93 -4.96 -0.48
N LEU A 265 17.84 -4.62 0.44
CA LEU A 265 17.59 -4.87 1.87
C LEU A 265 16.61 -3.83 2.38
N PHE A 266 15.70 -4.21 3.25
CA PHE A 266 14.74 -3.26 3.82
C PHE A 266 14.35 -3.59 5.26
N THR A 267 13.97 -2.56 5.98
CA THR A 267 13.22 -2.65 7.24
C THR A 267 11.95 -1.84 7.11
N ALA A 268 10.88 -2.27 7.78
CA ALA A 268 9.68 -1.46 7.93
C ALA A 268 9.49 -1.11 9.41
N LYS A 269 9.42 0.18 9.71
CA LYS A 269 9.23 0.73 11.06
C LYS A 269 7.86 1.39 11.17
N ILE A 270 7.30 1.36 12.36
CA ILE A 270 6.07 2.07 12.69
C ILE A 270 6.47 3.48 13.13
N LYS A 271 6.04 4.52 12.38
CA LYS A 271 6.40 5.91 12.62
C LYS A 271 6.06 6.39 14.03
N GLU A 272 4.85 6.07 14.48
CA GLU A 272 4.28 6.52 15.75
C GLU A 272 4.98 5.92 16.98
N THR A 273 5.62 4.77 16.83
CA THR A 273 6.23 4.06 17.97
C THR A 273 7.72 3.80 17.83
N GLY A 274 8.28 3.97 16.62
CA GLY A 274 9.65 3.61 16.28
C GLY A 274 9.93 2.10 16.27
N LYS A 275 8.92 1.24 16.54
CA LYS A 275 9.11 -0.20 16.56
C LYS A 275 9.31 -0.75 15.14
N VAL A 276 10.18 -1.75 15.02
CA VAL A 276 10.39 -2.46 13.76
C VAL A 276 9.27 -3.48 13.58
N ALA A 277 8.44 -3.28 12.55
CA ALA A 277 7.37 -4.20 12.16
C ALA A 277 7.92 -5.34 11.30
N ILE A 278 8.79 -5.03 10.33
CA ILE A 278 9.48 -6.00 9.50
C ILE A 278 10.99 -5.80 9.64
N SER A 279 11.68 -6.87 10.00
CA SER A 279 13.15 -6.94 10.04
C SER A 279 13.66 -7.96 9.04
N ASN A 280 14.96 -7.91 8.77
CA ASN A 280 15.65 -8.85 7.88
C ASN A 280 15.00 -8.94 6.49
N GLY A 281 14.36 -7.85 6.03
CA GLY A 281 13.76 -7.76 4.72
C GLY A 281 14.81 -7.80 3.61
N CYS A 282 14.55 -8.61 2.57
CA CYS A 282 15.40 -8.67 1.38
C CYS A 282 14.51 -8.96 0.18
N ILE A 283 14.57 -8.10 -0.81
CA ILE A 283 13.95 -8.28 -2.13
C ILE A 283 15.06 -8.48 -3.14
N GLU A 284 14.94 -9.51 -3.97
CA GLU A 284 15.76 -9.70 -5.15
C GLU A 284 14.95 -9.34 -6.39
N LEU A 285 15.53 -8.49 -7.24
CA LEU A 285 14.90 -8.03 -8.48
C LEU A 285 15.58 -8.70 -9.68
N ASN A 286 14.81 -8.97 -10.73
CA ASN A 286 15.33 -9.42 -12.02
C ASN A 286 16.08 -8.30 -12.73
N GLU A 287 15.49 -7.09 -12.71
CA GLU A 287 16.07 -5.87 -13.24
C GLU A 287 15.90 -4.76 -12.22
N VAL A 288 16.92 -3.93 -12.05
CA VAL A 288 16.88 -2.77 -11.15
C VAL A 288 16.87 -1.51 -11.98
N SER A 289 15.81 -0.73 -11.82
CA SER A 289 15.67 0.62 -12.36
C SER A 289 15.50 1.57 -11.19
N VAL A 290 16.47 2.42 -10.92
CA VAL A 290 16.29 3.44 -9.88
C VAL A 290 15.53 4.61 -10.49
N ILE A 291 14.30 4.84 -10.04
CA ILE A 291 13.58 6.06 -10.41
C ILE A 291 14.25 7.23 -9.68
N GLN A 292 15.10 7.99 -10.41
CA GLN A 292 15.87 9.11 -9.86
C GLN A 292 15.01 10.31 -9.42
N ASN A 293 13.71 10.30 -9.72
CA ASN A 293 12.79 11.43 -9.50
C ASN A 293 11.81 11.23 -8.32
N LEU A 294 12.20 10.51 -7.27
CA LEU A 294 11.43 10.48 -6.01
C LEU A 294 11.65 11.72 -5.15
N SER A 295 12.50 12.65 -5.58
CA SER A 295 12.77 13.95 -5.00
C SER A 295 12.54 15.08 -6.02
N GLU A 296 11.34 15.18 -6.59
CA GLU A 296 10.88 16.47 -7.06
C GLU A 296 10.10 17.15 -5.92
N GLU A 297 10.85 17.66 -4.95
CA GLU A 297 10.68 19.09 -4.66
C GLU A 297 10.90 19.81 -6.01
N PRO A 298 10.04 20.77 -6.40
CA PRO A 298 10.16 21.42 -7.71
C PRO A 298 11.55 22.02 -7.86
N SER A 299 12.32 21.45 -8.80
CA SER A 299 13.67 21.90 -9.14
C SER A 299 13.66 23.39 -9.38
N SER A 300 14.51 24.09 -8.66
CA SER A 300 14.84 25.50 -8.84
C SER A 300 15.08 25.80 -10.33
N VAL A 301 14.13 26.49 -10.92
CA VAL A 301 14.29 27.15 -12.20
C VAL A 301 15.46 28.13 -12.09
N ASN A 302 16.43 28.00 -12.97
CA ASN A 302 17.62 28.82 -13.09
C ASN A 302 17.22 30.30 -13.29
N THR A 303 17.11 31.06 -12.21
CA THR A 303 16.79 32.51 -12.23
C THR A 303 18.07 33.31 -12.29
N LYS A 304 18.53 33.62 -13.50
CA LYS A 304 19.29 34.85 -13.71
C LYS A 304 18.31 35.95 -14.07
N GLY A 305 18.04 36.82 -13.11
CA GLY A 305 17.48 38.14 -13.29
C GLY A 305 15.96 38.26 -13.20
N LEU A 306 15.40 38.23 -11.98
CA LEU A 306 14.17 38.94 -11.60
C LEU A 306 14.16 39.06 -10.07
N GLU A 307 13.94 40.28 -9.58
CA GLU A 307 13.90 40.61 -8.17
C GLU A 307 12.77 39.87 -7.45
N ILE A 308 13.08 39.22 -6.32
CA ILE A 308 12.19 38.33 -5.58
C ILE A 308 11.44 39.11 -4.53
N SER A 309 10.12 39.19 -4.64
CA SER A 309 9.21 39.39 -3.51
C SER A 309 9.17 38.14 -2.64
N SER A 310 9.50 38.25 -1.38
CA SER A 310 9.84 37.16 -0.46
C SER A 310 8.63 36.63 0.30
N SER A 311 7.77 35.82 -0.33
CA SER A 311 6.84 34.94 0.42
C SER A 311 6.75 33.58 -0.29
N PRO A 312 6.71 32.43 0.45
CA PRO A 312 6.57 31.12 -0.17
C PRO A 312 5.24 31.03 -0.93
N PRO A 313 5.20 30.34 -2.08
CA PRO A 313 3.96 30.15 -2.83
C PRO A 313 2.97 29.32 -2.01
N LEU A 314 1.66 29.66 -2.08
CA LEU A 314 0.59 28.88 -1.48
C LEU A 314 0.58 27.46 -2.03
N LYS A 315 0.40 26.45 -1.16
CA LYS A 315 0.27 25.03 -1.54
C LYS A 315 -0.96 24.81 -2.44
N SER A 316 -2.05 25.54 -2.18
CA SER A 316 -3.27 25.56 -2.99
C SER A 316 -3.08 26.05 -4.43
N LYS A 317 -2.04 26.84 -4.72
CA LYS A 317 -1.81 27.39 -6.08
C LYS A 317 -1.71 26.31 -7.14
N ALA A 318 -1.01 25.21 -6.87
CA ALA A 318 -0.87 24.08 -7.81
C ALA A 318 -2.24 23.44 -8.15
N ILE A 319 -3.13 23.36 -7.17
CA ILE A 319 -4.49 22.84 -7.32
C ILE A 319 -5.28 23.76 -8.26
N PHE A 320 -5.25 25.08 -8.03
CA PHE A 320 -5.94 26.05 -8.89
C PHE A 320 -5.41 26.07 -10.33
N ASP A 321 -4.11 25.86 -10.53
CA ASP A 321 -3.50 25.77 -11.86
C ASP A 321 -4.02 24.53 -12.66
N VAL A 322 -4.26 23.41 -11.97
CA VAL A 322 -4.86 22.20 -12.54
C VAL A 322 -6.35 22.44 -12.84
N MET A 323 -7.10 22.96 -11.85
CA MET A 323 -8.52 23.28 -12.01
C MET A 323 -8.76 24.26 -13.18
N GLY A 324 -7.88 25.25 -13.37
CA GLY A 324 -7.99 26.20 -14.47
C GLY A 324 -7.87 25.56 -15.85
N LYS A 325 -7.12 24.47 -16.00
CA LYS A 325 -7.03 23.71 -17.25
C LYS A 325 -8.27 22.87 -17.49
N GLU A 326 -8.76 22.18 -16.47
CA GLU A 326 -9.95 21.32 -16.57
C GLU A 326 -11.24 22.13 -16.78
N LEU A 327 -11.37 23.29 -16.12
CA LEU A 327 -12.54 24.17 -16.28
C LEU A 327 -12.57 24.91 -17.62
N ALA A 328 -11.47 24.99 -18.34
CA ALA A 328 -11.43 25.59 -19.70
C ALA A 328 -12.17 24.73 -20.74
N GLU A 329 -12.34 23.43 -20.48
CA GLU A 329 -13.12 22.51 -21.30
C GLU A 329 -14.57 22.47 -20.85
N THR A 330 -15.50 22.16 -21.80
CA THR A 330 -16.94 22.07 -21.46
C THR A 330 -17.20 20.83 -20.61
N ASN A 331 -17.73 21.02 -19.41
CA ASN A 331 -18.13 19.95 -18.51
C ASN A 331 -19.64 19.97 -18.28
N GLU A 332 -20.36 18.93 -18.74
CA GLU A 332 -21.82 18.80 -18.63
C GLU A 332 -22.29 18.83 -17.15
N SER A 333 -21.49 18.32 -16.23
CA SER A 333 -21.79 18.29 -14.79
C SER A 333 -21.86 19.69 -14.17
N LEU A 334 -21.20 20.69 -14.75
CA LEU A 334 -21.16 22.06 -14.24
C LEU A 334 -22.32 22.92 -14.74
N LYS A 335 -23.02 22.52 -15.82
CA LYS A 335 -24.14 23.27 -16.39
C LYS A 335 -25.27 23.58 -15.40
N PRO A 336 -25.65 22.65 -14.50
CA PRO A 336 -26.68 22.93 -13.49
C PRO A 336 -26.32 24.07 -12.53
N LEU A 337 -25.03 24.36 -12.32
CA LEU A 337 -24.57 25.43 -11.44
C LEU A 337 -24.77 26.83 -12.04
N GLY A 338 -25.04 26.93 -13.37
CA GLY A 338 -25.29 28.17 -14.06
C GLY A 338 -24.09 29.13 -14.02
N ASN A 339 -24.37 30.44 -13.93
CA ASN A 339 -23.34 31.44 -13.74
C ASN A 339 -23.05 31.61 -12.23
N ALA A 340 -21.85 31.24 -11.79
CA ALA A 340 -21.42 31.36 -10.41
C ALA A 340 -20.00 31.93 -10.30
N LEU A 341 -19.75 32.68 -9.25
CA LEU A 341 -18.44 33.18 -8.87
C LEU A 341 -18.11 32.73 -7.46
N ILE A 342 -17.12 31.87 -7.32
CA ILE A 342 -16.67 31.36 -6.03
C ILE A 342 -15.34 32.02 -5.71
N LEU A 343 -15.27 32.72 -4.59
CA LEU A 343 -14.06 33.35 -4.09
C LEU A 343 -13.51 32.54 -2.94
N TYR A 344 -12.25 32.11 -3.05
CA TYR A 344 -11.52 31.50 -1.96
C TYR A 344 -10.56 32.54 -1.36
N GLU A 345 -10.80 32.90 -0.11
CA GLU A 345 -9.90 33.69 0.70
C GLU A 345 -8.97 32.75 1.47
N ILE A 346 -7.74 32.58 0.98
CA ILE A 346 -6.82 31.61 1.53
C ILE A 346 -5.79 32.31 2.41
N GLY A 347 -5.80 31.98 3.71
CA GLY A 347 -4.83 32.45 4.70
C GLY A 347 -3.62 31.52 4.79
N SER A 348 -2.40 32.09 4.92
CA SER A 348 -1.21 31.36 5.32
C SER A 348 -0.87 31.69 6.77
N GLU A 349 -0.34 30.72 7.55
CA GLU A 349 0.25 31.02 8.87
C GLU A 349 1.51 31.88 8.68
N GLY A 350 1.36 33.20 8.84
CA GLY A 350 2.43 34.21 8.71
C GLY A 350 1.87 35.55 8.32
N GLU A 351 2.62 36.64 8.55
CA GLU A 351 2.19 38.07 8.44
C GLU A 351 1.86 38.55 7.00
N ASP A 352 1.84 37.70 5.98
CA ASP A 352 1.66 38.09 4.58
C ASP A 352 0.24 37.79 4.05
N GLY A 353 -0.75 38.49 4.59
CA GLY A 353 -2.06 38.75 3.95
C GLY A 353 -2.83 37.61 3.28
N ILE A 354 -4.15 37.68 3.38
CA ILE A 354 -5.10 36.79 2.67
C ILE A 354 -4.88 36.91 1.15
N LYS A 355 -4.71 35.79 0.46
CA LYS A 355 -4.67 35.74 -1.01
C LYS A 355 -6.02 35.24 -1.52
N ILE A 356 -6.59 35.99 -2.48
CA ILE A 356 -7.86 35.64 -3.09
C ILE A 356 -7.61 34.84 -4.36
N LEU A 357 -8.25 33.68 -4.46
CA LEU A 357 -8.34 32.89 -5.69
C LEU A 357 -9.81 32.78 -6.06
N ALA A 358 -10.15 33.01 -7.32
CA ALA A 358 -11.54 33.04 -7.78
C ALA A 358 -11.77 32.02 -8.87
N ILE A 359 -12.92 31.35 -8.80
CA ILE A 359 -13.44 30.45 -9.84
C ILE A 359 -14.71 31.06 -10.39
N GLU A 360 -14.73 31.40 -11.67
CA GLU A 360 -15.92 31.83 -12.40
C GLU A 360 -16.45 30.67 -13.23
N LEU A 361 -17.72 30.29 -13.03
CA LEU A 361 -18.42 29.31 -13.83
C LEU A 361 -19.39 30.00 -14.76
N THR A 362 -19.51 29.50 -15.98
CA THR A 362 -20.46 30.00 -16.99
C THR A 362 -21.53 28.94 -17.28
N GLY A 363 -22.75 29.37 -17.58
CA GLY A 363 -23.90 28.48 -17.78
C GLY A 363 -23.79 27.48 -18.94
N ASP A 364 -22.73 27.57 -19.74
CA ASP A 364 -22.39 26.59 -20.78
C ASP A 364 -21.48 25.44 -20.28
N GLY A 365 -21.21 25.38 -18.96
CA GLY A 365 -20.41 24.34 -18.35
C GLY A 365 -18.90 24.58 -18.44
N LYS A 366 -18.45 25.81 -18.69
CA LYS A 366 -17.05 26.23 -18.65
C LYS A 366 -16.74 27.04 -17.42
N GLY A 367 -15.47 27.15 -17.09
CA GLY A 367 -15.03 27.99 -16.00
C GLY A 367 -13.65 28.58 -16.24
N ARG A 368 -13.28 29.51 -15.37
CA ARG A 368 -11.97 30.16 -15.35
C ARG A 368 -11.50 30.36 -13.91
N VAL A 369 -10.22 30.32 -13.72
CA VAL A 369 -9.57 30.57 -12.43
C VAL A 369 -8.79 31.88 -12.51
N TYR A 370 -8.90 32.70 -11.47
CA TYR A 370 -8.20 33.99 -11.35
C TYR A 370 -7.42 34.07 -10.05
N GLN A 371 -6.33 34.81 -10.08
CA GLN A 371 -5.66 35.27 -8.86
C GLN A 371 -6.16 36.69 -8.55
N GLY A 372 -6.83 36.86 -7.42
CA GLY A 372 -7.56 38.08 -7.05
C GLY A 372 -8.99 38.09 -7.59
N GLU A 373 -9.76 39.11 -7.19
CA GLU A 373 -11.11 39.32 -7.75
C GLU A 373 -11.04 39.70 -9.24
N PRO A 374 -11.95 39.18 -10.09
CA PRO A 374 -12.02 39.61 -11.49
C PRO A 374 -12.23 41.13 -11.61
N SER A 375 -11.33 41.81 -12.29
CA SER A 375 -11.40 43.26 -12.48
C SER A 375 -12.59 43.69 -13.36
N GLY A 376 -13.11 44.92 -13.14
CA GLY A 376 -14.30 45.44 -13.80
C GLY A 376 -14.26 45.47 -15.33
N ASP A 377 -13.06 45.53 -15.92
CA ASP A 377 -12.88 45.53 -17.39
C ASP A 377 -13.14 44.19 -18.08
N GLN A 378 -13.12 43.09 -17.31
CA GLN A 378 -13.46 41.75 -17.80
C GLN A 378 -14.97 41.46 -17.74
N LYS A 379 -15.77 42.34 -17.10
CA LYS A 379 -17.24 42.23 -17.03
C LYS A 379 -17.98 42.55 -18.34
N GLN A 380 -17.28 43.02 -19.39
CA GLN A 380 -17.92 43.38 -20.67
C GLN A 380 -18.32 42.19 -21.56
N ALA A 381 -17.97 40.96 -21.22
CA ALA A 381 -18.44 39.76 -21.91
C ALA A 381 -19.83 39.25 -21.46
N GLN A 382 -20.43 39.89 -20.45
CA GLN A 382 -21.75 39.48 -19.91
C GLN A 382 -22.87 40.36 -20.44
N LYS A 383 -23.33 40.10 -21.66
CA LYS A 383 -24.67 40.43 -22.11
C LYS A 383 -25.55 39.19 -22.00
N GLN A 384 -25.95 38.80 -20.80
CA GLN A 384 -27.12 37.97 -20.53
C GLN A 384 -27.62 38.17 -19.09
N ASP A 385 -28.94 38.16 -18.94
CA ASP A 385 -29.79 38.75 -17.92
C ASP A 385 -29.81 38.15 -16.50
N LYS A 386 -28.72 37.62 -15.96
CA LYS A 386 -28.67 37.24 -14.52
C LYS A 386 -27.29 37.54 -13.92
N LYS A 387 -27.26 38.27 -12.79
CA LYS A 387 -26.06 38.39 -11.98
C LYS A 387 -25.60 37.00 -11.54
N PRO A 388 -24.28 36.74 -11.59
CA PRO A 388 -23.75 35.46 -11.07
C PRO A 388 -24.02 35.37 -9.56
N THR A 389 -24.32 34.19 -9.09
CA THR A 389 -24.32 33.88 -7.65
C THR A 389 -22.88 33.96 -7.14
N LYS A 390 -22.64 34.84 -6.16
CA LYS A 390 -21.32 35.00 -5.55
C LYS A 390 -21.29 34.26 -4.23
N VAL A 391 -20.31 33.38 -4.04
CA VAL A 391 -20.03 32.67 -2.78
C VAL A 391 -18.60 32.97 -2.39
N THR A 392 -18.37 33.30 -1.13
CA THR A 392 -17.03 33.50 -0.57
C THR A 392 -16.73 32.41 0.44
N VAL A 393 -15.58 31.76 0.32
CA VAL A 393 -15.12 30.70 1.22
C VAL A 393 -13.78 31.14 1.82
N SER A 394 -13.74 31.34 3.13
CA SER A 394 -12.50 31.67 3.85
C SER A 394 -11.93 30.39 4.45
N ILE A 395 -10.71 30.02 4.06
CA ILE A 395 -10.08 28.76 4.46
C ILE A 395 -8.55 28.92 4.58
N ALA A 396 -7.92 28.21 5.53
CA ALA A 396 -6.47 28.12 5.59
C ALA A 396 -5.89 27.36 4.39
N ASP A 397 -4.69 27.73 3.92
CA ASP A 397 -4.07 27.08 2.74
C ASP A 397 -3.92 25.56 2.91
N GLU A 398 -3.54 25.10 4.09
CA GLU A 398 -3.41 23.66 4.38
C GLU A 398 -4.77 22.95 4.43
N ASP A 399 -5.79 23.60 4.96
CA ASP A 399 -7.14 23.03 5.04
C ASP A 399 -7.81 22.99 3.67
N PHE A 400 -7.56 23.96 2.78
CA PHE A 400 -8.00 23.90 1.40
C PHE A 400 -7.41 22.70 0.67
N VAL A 401 -6.11 22.44 0.84
CA VAL A 401 -5.45 21.27 0.27
C VAL A 401 -6.06 19.96 0.81
N ARG A 402 -6.36 19.90 2.12
CA ARG A 402 -7.00 18.74 2.75
C ARG A 402 -8.43 18.53 2.26
N LEU A 403 -9.18 19.62 2.09
CA LEU A 403 -10.55 19.57 1.55
C LEU A 403 -10.59 18.97 0.13
N VAL A 404 -9.71 19.44 -0.75
CA VAL A 404 -9.64 18.95 -2.13
C VAL A 404 -9.16 17.49 -2.20
N ASN A 405 -8.32 17.08 -1.28
CA ASN A 405 -7.86 15.68 -1.17
C ASN A 405 -8.86 14.75 -0.49
N GLY A 406 -10.00 15.28 0.01
CA GLY A 406 -11.00 14.50 0.75
C GLY A 406 -10.60 14.18 2.20
N ASP A 407 -9.61 14.90 2.74
CA ASP A 407 -9.10 14.73 4.10
C ASP A 407 -9.82 15.61 5.14
N LEU A 408 -10.80 16.42 4.71
CA LEU A 408 -11.61 17.31 5.55
C LEU A 408 -13.10 17.11 5.21
N ASP A 409 -13.94 16.97 6.24
CA ASP A 409 -15.39 16.88 6.07
C ASP A 409 -15.97 18.23 5.60
N GLU A 410 -16.88 18.20 4.61
CA GLU A 410 -17.50 19.39 4.03
C GLU A 410 -18.31 20.23 5.05
N GLU A 411 -18.69 19.65 6.20
CA GLU A 411 -19.44 20.35 7.26
C GLU A 411 -18.64 21.43 8.02
N ILE A 412 -17.31 21.53 7.82
CA ILE A 412 -16.44 22.49 8.51
C ILE A 412 -16.30 23.82 7.74
N CYS A 413 -16.75 23.89 6.51
CA CYS A 413 -16.75 25.13 5.74
C CYS A 413 -17.92 26.02 6.18
N VAL A 414 -17.65 27.01 7.05
CA VAL A 414 -18.62 28.04 7.41
C VAL A 414 -18.86 28.93 6.19
N LEU A 415 -20.06 28.81 5.61
CA LEU A 415 -20.55 29.75 4.61
C LEU A 415 -21.06 31.00 5.35
N GLU A 416 -20.34 32.10 5.27
CA GLU A 416 -20.92 33.43 5.54
C GLU A 416 -21.55 33.95 4.25
N GLU A 417 -22.86 34.25 4.31
CA GLU A 417 -23.65 34.85 3.22
C GLU A 417 -23.29 36.33 2.98
#